data_b4304a6f554154cc67b9e7af83e7ce9a
#
_entry.id   b4304a6f554154cc67b9e7af83e7ce9a
#
_cell.length_a   1.000
_cell.length_b   1.000
_cell.length_c   1.000
_cell.angle_alpha   90.00
_cell.angle_beta   90.00
_cell.angle_gamma   90.00
#
_symmetry.space_group_name_H-M   'P 1'
#
loop_
_entity.id
_entity.type
_entity.pdbx_description
1 polymer ?
#
loop_
_entity_poly.entity_id
_entity_poly.type
_entity_poly.pdbx_seq_one_letter_code
_entity_poly.pdbx_strand_id
1 'polypeptide(L)'
;MLAERNAKVSHNPVSNMFLSSGVAPIPRMLKKGIAVGLATDGATSNNNNDFFDVLRVTPLLQKVHTLDPLSLTAEQTLEMATIIGARAVLMENEVGSLEVGKKADIVILNFKHHSTTPNIYPPATIVYSASSENVETVIIDGRIIMENRKIQTFDEDKVLDNANKSIEQIISKAQNILEERWPIM
;
A
#
# COMPACT_ATOMS: atom_id res chain seq x y z
N MET A 1 -4.18 2.02 -27.30
CA MET A 1 -3.41 3.25 -27.04
C MET A 1 -2.44 3.13 -25.88
N LEU A 2 -2.81 2.90 -24.58
CA LEU A 2 -1.82 2.73 -23.49
C LEU A 2 -0.93 1.50 -23.69
N ALA A 3 -1.52 0.33 -23.95
CA ALA A 3 -0.78 -0.91 -24.21
C ALA A 3 0.16 -0.82 -25.40
N GLU A 4 -0.29 -0.26 -26.51
CA GLU A 4 0.50 -0.06 -27.74
C GLU A 4 1.72 0.86 -27.51
N ARG A 5 1.62 1.76 -26.55
CA ARG A 5 2.71 2.68 -26.17
C ARG A 5 3.53 2.17 -24.99
N ASN A 6 3.31 0.93 -24.55
CA ASN A 6 3.96 0.33 -23.40
C ASN A 6 3.90 1.22 -22.13
N ALA A 7 2.80 1.98 -21.98
CA ALA A 7 2.59 2.84 -20.82
C ALA A 7 2.41 1.99 -19.56
N LYS A 8 2.94 2.47 -18.45
CA LYS A 8 2.81 1.87 -17.11
C LYS A 8 1.78 2.65 -16.30
N VAL A 9 1.17 2.03 -15.32
CA VAL A 9 0.12 2.64 -14.50
C VAL A 9 0.49 2.50 -13.03
N SER A 10 0.41 3.60 -12.28
CA SER A 10 0.35 3.60 -10.82
C SER A 10 -1.12 3.66 -10.41
N HIS A 11 -1.59 2.66 -9.67
CA HIS A 11 -2.97 2.57 -9.20
C HIS A 11 -3.05 2.89 -7.71
N ASN A 12 -3.75 3.95 -7.39
CA ASN A 12 -3.92 4.48 -6.04
C ASN A 12 -5.41 4.40 -5.65
N PRO A 13 -5.96 3.21 -5.38
CA PRO A 13 -7.41 3.03 -5.23
C PRO A 13 -8.00 3.83 -4.07
N VAL A 14 -7.32 3.88 -2.92
CA VAL A 14 -7.78 4.60 -1.72
C VAL A 14 -7.87 6.09 -2.01
N SER A 15 -6.81 6.69 -2.57
CA SER A 15 -6.82 8.10 -2.99
C SER A 15 -7.94 8.40 -4.00
N ASN A 16 -8.10 7.53 -5.01
CA ASN A 16 -9.17 7.71 -6.01
C ASN A 16 -10.57 7.68 -5.38
N MET A 17 -10.78 6.88 -4.32
CA MET A 17 -12.05 6.84 -3.59
C MET A 17 -12.25 8.13 -2.78
N PHE A 18 -11.23 8.59 -2.04
CA PHE A 18 -11.30 9.86 -1.30
C PHE A 18 -11.60 11.05 -2.21
N LEU A 19 -10.96 11.12 -3.36
CA LEU A 19 -11.10 12.21 -4.33
C LEU A 19 -12.29 12.03 -5.28
N SER A 20 -13.04 10.93 -5.16
CA SER A 20 -14.15 10.59 -6.07
C SER A 20 -13.75 10.58 -7.56
N SER A 21 -12.50 10.15 -7.86
CA SER A 21 -11.93 10.17 -9.21
C SER A 21 -12.39 8.99 -10.09
N GLY A 22 -13.30 8.15 -9.56
CA GLY A 22 -13.84 6.98 -10.25
C GLY A 22 -12.98 5.72 -10.08
N VAL A 23 -13.34 4.65 -10.81
CA VAL A 23 -12.72 3.34 -10.73
C VAL A 23 -11.97 3.02 -12.01
N ALA A 24 -10.64 2.87 -11.91
CA ALA A 24 -9.81 2.45 -13.04
C ALA A 24 -10.11 0.99 -13.41
N PRO A 25 -10.21 0.63 -14.70
CA PRO A 25 -10.57 -0.72 -15.14
C PRO A 25 -9.36 -1.67 -15.09
N ILE A 26 -8.88 -1.97 -13.89
CA ILE A 26 -7.64 -2.73 -13.65
C ILE A 26 -7.64 -4.12 -14.30
N PRO A 27 -8.69 -4.96 -14.18
CA PRO A 27 -8.69 -6.27 -14.81
C PRO A 27 -8.51 -6.18 -16.35
N ARG A 28 -9.11 -5.17 -16.97
CA ARG A 28 -8.97 -4.92 -18.40
C ARG A 28 -7.58 -4.44 -18.78
N MET A 29 -6.93 -3.65 -17.92
CA MET A 29 -5.55 -3.19 -18.14
C MET A 29 -4.57 -4.36 -18.06
N LEU A 30 -4.66 -5.19 -17.01
CA LEU A 30 -3.84 -6.39 -16.85
C LEU A 30 -4.02 -7.36 -18.02
N LYS A 31 -5.27 -7.61 -18.43
CA LYS A 31 -5.57 -8.47 -19.60
C LYS A 31 -4.94 -7.97 -20.90
N LYS A 32 -4.68 -6.68 -21.02
CA LYS A 32 -3.99 -6.05 -22.14
C LYS A 32 -2.47 -5.97 -21.98
N GLY A 33 -1.91 -6.59 -20.95
CA GLY A 33 -0.47 -6.61 -20.66
C GLY A 33 0.10 -5.29 -20.14
N ILE A 34 -0.76 -4.37 -19.67
CA ILE A 34 -0.28 -3.11 -19.06
C ILE A 34 0.22 -3.46 -17.66
N ALA A 35 1.46 -3.09 -17.35
CA ALA A 35 1.98 -3.20 -16.00
C ALA A 35 1.30 -2.15 -15.11
N VAL A 36 0.57 -2.64 -14.08
CA VAL A 36 -0.14 -1.81 -13.11
C VAL A 36 0.46 -2.07 -11.74
N GLY A 37 1.22 -1.13 -11.21
CA GLY A 37 1.72 -1.15 -9.84
C GLY A 37 0.73 -0.51 -8.88
N LEU A 38 0.75 -0.93 -7.61
CA LEU A 38 -0.05 -0.34 -6.54
C LEU A 38 0.75 0.74 -5.81
N ALA A 39 0.05 1.79 -5.35
CA ALA A 39 0.64 2.82 -4.52
C ALA A 39 -0.41 3.44 -3.59
N THR A 40 0.08 4.12 -2.55
CA THR A 40 -0.75 4.80 -1.55
C THR A 40 -1.19 6.19 -2.00
N ASP A 41 -0.42 6.84 -2.88
CA ASP A 41 -0.45 8.29 -3.07
C ASP A 41 0.06 9.04 -1.81
N GLY A 42 -0.07 10.35 -1.75
CA GLY A 42 0.35 11.15 -0.60
C GLY A 42 -0.63 11.08 0.57
N ALA A 43 -0.14 11.38 1.78
CA ALA A 43 -0.94 11.34 3.01
C ALA A 43 -2.14 12.30 2.99
N THR A 44 -2.08 13.37 2.20
CA THR A 44 -3.19 14.33 2.04
C THR A 44 -4.38 13.79 1.25
N SER A 45 -4.18 12.75 0.45
CA SER A 45 -5.20 12.13 -0.40
C SER A 45 -5.53 10.69 -0.01
N ASN A 46 -4.76 10.09 0.94
CA ASN A 46 -4.99 8.74 1.44
C ASN A 46 -5.19 8.69 2.97
N ASN A 47 -4.74 9.69 3.70
CA ASN A 47 -4.75 9.83 5.15
C ASN A 47 -3.74 8.94 5.91
N ASN A 48 -3.62 7.63 5.63
CA ASN A 48 -2.82 6.75 6.49
C ASN A 48 -1.56 6.13 5.85
N ASN A 49 -1.40 6.08 4.55
CA ASN A 49 -0.30 5.39 3.85
C ASN A 49 -0.14 3.89 4.21
N ASP A 50 -1.14 3.23 4.82
CA ASP A 50 -1.08 1.79 5.05
C ASP A 50 -1.24 1.03 3.74
N PHE A 51 -0.19 0.33 3.34
CA PHE A 51 -0.20 -0.42 2.08
C PHE A 51 -1.12 -1.66 2.12
N PHE A 52 -1.43 -2.20 3.31
CA PHE A 52 -2.40 -3.28 3.45
C PHE A 52 -3.83 -2.82 3.13
N ASP A 53 -4.16 -1.56 3.40
CA ASP A 53 -5.44 -1.00 2.96
C ASP A 53 -5.50 -0.92 1.43
N VAL A 54 -4.42 -0.54 0.78
CA VAL A 54 -4.31 -0.56 -0.69
C VAL A 54 -4.49 -1.98 -1.23
N LEU A 55 -3.81 -2.98 -0.63
CA LEU A 55 -3.96 -4.39 -1.00
C LEU A 55 -5.41 -4.85 -0.89
N ARG A 56 -6.09 -4.55 0.22
CA ARG A 56 -7.47 -4.97 0.49
C ARG A 56 -8.47 -4.29 -0.43
N VAL A 57 -8.36 -2.97 -0.58
CA VAL A 57 -9.30 -2.16 -1.37
C VAL A 57 -9.21 -2.49 -2.85
N THR A 58 -8.02 -2.74 -3.38
CA THR A 58 -7.81 -2.98 -4.81
C THR A 58 -8.74 -4.06 -5.39
N PRO A 59 -8.74 -5.31 -4.91
CA PRO A 59 -9.61 -6.33 -5.47
C PRO A 59 -11.09 -6.11 -5.10
N LEU A 60 -11.40 -5.61 -3.90
CA LEU A 60 -12.78 -5.39 -3.47
C LEU A 60 -13.47 -4.32 -4.33
N LEU A 61 -12.76 -3.23 -4.64
CA LEU A 61 -13.28 -2.18 -5.51
C LEU A 61 -13.57 -2.69 -6.93
N GLN A 62 -12.69 -3.53 -7.48
CA GLN A 62 -12.91 -4.11 -8.81
C GLN A 62 -14.11 -5.07 -8.81
N LYS A 63 -14.23 -5.94 -7.79
CA LYS A 63 -15.34 -6.89 -7.65
C LYS A 63 -16.69 -6.18 -7.59
N VAL A 64 -16.83 -5.14 -6.78
CA VAL A 64 -18.09 -4.40 -6.69
C VAL A 64 -18.38 -3.60 -7.95
N HIS A 65 -17.34 -3.02 -8.58
CA HIS A 65 -17.50 -2.23 -9.80
C HIS A 65 -17.92 -3.10 -11.00
N THR A 66 -17.41 -4.31 -11.11
CA THR A 66 -17.69 -5.21 -12.22
C THR A 66 -18.84 -6.19 -11.95
N LEU A 67 -19.33 -6.28 -10.71
CA LEU A 67 -20.30 -7.29 -10.22
C LEU A 67 -19.79 -8.72 -10.48
N ASP A 68 -18.47 -8.91 -10.44
CA ASP A 68 -17.80 -10.19 -10.67
C ASP A 68 -16.84 -10.49 -9.52
N PRO A 69 -17.09 -11.53 -8.69
CA PRO A 69 -16.22 -11.88 -7.56
C PRO A 69 -14.84 -12.40 -7.97
N LEU A 70 -14.66 -12.75 -9.25
CA LEU A 70 -13.41 -13.27 -9.80
C LEU A 70 -12.64 -12.23 -10.64
N SER A 71 -13.11 -11.00 -10.71
CA SER A 71 -12.53 -9.94 -11.57
C SER A 71 -11.06 -9.62 -11.27
N LEU A 72 -10.65 -9.75 -10.00
CA LEU A 72 -9.26 -9.58 -9.56
C LEU A 72 -9.00 -10.47 -8.34
N THR A 73 -7.97 -11.34 -8.43
CA THR A 73 -7.63 -12.29 -7.37
C THR A 73 -6.64 -11.73 -6.36
N ALA A 74 -6.46 -12.41 -5.22
CA ALA A 74 -5.46 -12.05 -4.23
C ALA A 74 -4.03 -12.15 -4.79
N GLU A 75 -3.75 -13.21 -5.56
CA GLU A 75 -2.46 -13.42 -6.20
C GLU A 75 -2.12 -12.30 -7.17
N GLN A 76 -3.04 -11.96 -8.06
CA GLN A 76 -2.86 -10.84 -9.00
C GLN A 76 -2.61 -9.52 -8.26
N THR A 77 -3.30 -9.32 -7.13
CA THR A 77 -3.09 -8.12 -6.30
C THR A 77 -1.69 -8.11 -5.68
N LEU A 78 -1.19 -9.25 -5.19
CA LEU A 78 0.18 -9.36 -4.69
C LEU A 78 1.22 -9.18 -5.80
N GLU A 79 0.99 -9.72 -6.99
CA GLU A 79 1.86 -9.48 -8.14
C GLU A 79 1.92 -8.00 -8.51
N MET A 80 0.79 -7.29 -8.46
CA MET A 80 0.74 -5.83 -8.66
C MET A 80 1.52 -5.06 -7.59
N ALA A 81 1.56 -5.57 -6.37
CA ALA A 81 2.31 -4.99 -5.26
C ALA A 81 3.81 -5.32 -5.29
N THR A 82 4.24 -6.29 -6.08
CA THR A 82 5.59 -6.83 -6.12
C THR A 82 6.16 -6.77 -7.55
N ILE A 83 6.20 -7.88 -8.27
CA ILE A 83 6.90 -7.98 -9.57
C ILE A 83 6.25 -7.12 -10.68
N ILE A 84 4.92 -6.99 -10.71
CA ILE A 84 4.26 -6.09 -11.67
C ILE A 84 4.51 -4.64 -11.27
N GLY A 85 4.53 -4.32 -9.97
CA GLY A 85 4.92 -3.01 -9.45
C GLY A 85 6.34 -2.64 -9.85
N ALA A 86 7.29 -3.55 -9.66
CA ALA A 86 8.68 -3.37 -10.10
C ALA A 86 8.76 -3.13 -11.62
N ARG A 87 8.00 -3.89 -12.41
CA ARG A 87 7.90 -3.68 -13.87
C ARG A 87 7.29 -2.31 -14.23
N ALA A 88 6.35 -1.83 -13.44
CA ALA A 88 5.74 -0.52 -13.69
C ALA A 88 6.74 0.63 -13.51
N VAL A 89 7.75 0.46 -12.67
CA VAL A 89 8.83 1.43 -12.44
C VAL A 89 10.15 1.04 -13.13
N LEU A 90 10.14 0.01 -14.01
CA LEU A 90 11.30 -0.47 -14.79
C LEU A 90 12.44 -1.01 -13.92
N MET A 91 12.12 -1.63 -12.79
CA MET A 91 13.08 -2.21 -11.83
C MET A 91 12.90 -3.72 -11.64
N GLU A 92 12.19 -4.41 -12.53
CA GLU A 92 11.90 -5.85 -12.41
C GLU A 92 13.13 -6.76 -12.42
N ASN A 93 14.25 -6.27 -12.91
CA ASN A 93 15.53 -7.00 -12.86
C ASN A 93 16.27 -6.82 -11.53
N GLU A 94 15.87 -5.84 -10.71
CA GLU A 94 16.53 -5.50 -9.45
C GLU A 94 15.73 -5.92 -8.22
N VAL A 95 14.39 -5.76 -8.28
CA VAL A 95 13.47 -5.96 -7.14
C VAL A 95 12.17 -6.63 -7.57
N GLY A 96 11.26 -6.88 -6.63
CA GLY A 96 9.89 -7.37 -6.88
C GLY A 96 9.74 -8.89 -6.81
N SER A 97 10.83 -9.64 -6.67
CA SER A 97 10.82 -11.09 -6.44
C SER A 97 12.07 -11.53 -5.69
N LEU A 98 11.96 -12.68 -5.00
CA LEU A 98 13.09 -13.28 -4.27
C LEU A 98 13.87 -14.20 -5.22
N GLU A 99 14.88 -13.64 -5.88
CA GLU A 99 15.74 -14.34 -6.83
C GLU A 99 17.22 -14.03 -6.58
N VAL A 100 18.09 -15.00 -6.86
CA VAL A 100 19.54 -14.80 -6.76
C VAL A 100 19.99 -13.71 -7.73
N GLY A 101 20.70 -12.71 -7.21
CA GLY A 101 21.18 -11.57 -7.98
C GLY A 101 20.31 -10.32 -7.89
N LYS A 102 19.11 -10.42 -7.36
CA LYS A 102 18.28 -9.23 -7.04
C LYS A 102 18.61 -8.65 -5.67
N LYS A 103 18.25 -7.39 -5.47
CA LYS A 103 18.35 -6.74 -4.18
C LYS A 103 17.42 -7.41 -3.16
N ALA A 104 17.87 -7.50 -1.92
CA ALA A 104 17.08 -8.04 -0.84
C ALA A 104 16.14 -6.96 -0.28
N ASP A 105 15.02 -6.75 -0.97
CA ASP A 105 13.88 -5.96 -0.50
C ASP A 105 12.81 -6.94 -0.01
N ILE A 106 12.74 -7.14 1.31
CA ILE A 106 11.98 -8.24 1.93
C ILE A 106 11.15 -7.70 3.10
N VAL A 107 9.87 -8.08 3.13
CA VAL A 107 8.99 -7.86 4.28
C VAL A 107 8.66 -9.22 4.89
N ILE A 108 8.95 -9.39 6.18
CA ILE A 108 8.60 -10.59 6.95
C ILE A 108 7.32 -10.31 7.72
N LEU A 109 6.32 -11.17 7.52
CA LEU A 109 5.02 -11.08 8.15
C LEU A 109 4.84 -12.15 9.21
N ASN A 110 4.34 -11.75 10.38
CA ASN A 110 3.95 -12.67 11.45
C ASN A 110 2.42 -12.87 11.41
N PHE A 111 1.98 -14.08 11.09
CA PHE A 111 0.56 -14.44 11.05
C PHE A 111 0.01 -14.95 12.38
N LYS A 112 0.80 -14.98 13.46
CA LYS A 112 0.33 -15.36 14.79
C LYS A 112 -0.47 -14.20 15.43
N HIS A 113 -1.60 -13.89 14.80
CA HIS A 113 -2.50 -12.80 15.19
C HIS A 113 -3.95 -13.24 15.00
N HIS A 114 -4.88 -12.69 15.79
CA HIS A 114 -6.30 -13.09 15.74
C HIS A 114 -6.94 -12.88 14.36
N SER A 115 -6.59 -11.80 13.65
CA SER A 115 -7.14 -11.50 12.31
C SER A 115 -6.60 -12.40 11.21
N THR A 116 -5.45 -13.06 11.41
CA THR A 116 -4.77 -13.88 10.41
C THR A 116 -4.68 -15.36 10.77
N THR A 117 -5.35 -15.77 11.84
CA THR A 117 -5.40 -17.17 12.31
C THR A 117 -6.82 -17.72 12.18
N PRO A 118 -7.05 -18.91 11.56
CA PRO A 118 -6.04 -19.77 10.92
C PRO A 118 -5.58 -19.25 9.56
N ASN A 119 -4.31 -19.42 9.22
CA ASN A 119 -3.76 -19.08 7.92
C ASN A 119 -3.70 -20.33 7.04
N ILE A 120 -4.71 -20.52 6.18
CA ILE A 120 -4.81 -21.67 5.27
C ILE A 120 -4.25 -21.32 3.89
N TYR A 121 -4.44 -20.07 3.45
CA TYR A 121 -4.02 -19.60 2.14
C TYR A 121 -3.35 -18.22 2.24
N PRO A 122 -2.02 -18.18 2.35
CA PRO A 122 -1.26 -16.95 2.60
C PRO A 122 -1.59 -15.77 1.67
N PRO A 123 -1.74 -15.94 0.35
CA PRO A 123 -2.09 -14.80 -0.52
C PRO A 123 -3.39 -14.11 -0.11
N ALA A 124 -4.45 -14.88 0.16
CA ALA A 124 -5.72 -14.31 0.60
C ALA A 124 -5.60 -13.68 2.00
N THR A 125 -4.86 -14.32 2.90
CA THR A 125 -4.61 -13.78 4.25
C THR A 125 -3.90 -12.43 4.19
N ILE A 126 -2.86 -12.30 3.35
CA ILE A 126 -2.12 -11.04 3.16
C ILE A 126 -3.06 -9.96 2.62
N VAL A 127 -3.81 -10.26 1.58
CA VAL A 127 -4.63 -9.26 0.88
C VAL A 127 -5.86 -8.85 1.67
N TYR A 128 -6.53 -9.79 2.34
CA TYR A 128 -7.86 -9.51 2.93
C TYR A 128 -7.86 -9.37 4.44
N SER A 129 -6.89 -9.94 5.15
CA SER A 129 -6.93 -10.07 6.61
C SER A 129 -5.75 -9.43 7.33
N ALA A 130 -4.57 -9.36 6.70
CA ALA A 130 -3.40 -8.76 7.31
C ALA A 130 -3.49 -7.23 7.38
N SER A 131 -2.70 -6.65 8.24
CA SER A 131 -2.52 -5.21 8.45
C SER A 131 -1.04 -4.91 8.70
N SER A 132 -0.68 -3.63 8.85
CA SER A 132 0.67 -3.20 9.25
C SER A 132 1.13 -3.83 10.57
N GLU A 133 0.20 -4.26 11.44
CA GLU A 133 0.54 -4.97 12.69
C GLU A 133 1.19 -6.34 12.46
N ASN A 134 0.95 -6.96 11.32
CA ASN A 134 1.57 -8.23 10.95
C ASN A 134 3.00 -8.10 10.43
N VAL A 135 3.48 -6.87 10.13
CA VAL A 135 4.86 -6.65 9.68
C VAL A 135 5.81 -6.79 10.87
N GLU A 136 6.67 -7.80 10.82
CA GLU A 136 7.66 -8.06 11.87
C GLU A 136 9.00 -7.43 11.53
N THR A 137 9.50 -7.63 10.30
CA THR A 137 10.81 -7.17 9.87
C THR A 137 10.74 -6.61 8.44
N VAL A 138 11.45 -5.52 8.20
CA VAL A 138 11.62 -4.91 6.86
C VAL A 138 13.09 -4.80 6.54
N ILE A 139 13.47 -5.33 5.39
CA ILE A 139 14.82 -5.29 4.83
C ILE A 139 14.74 -4.54 3.51
N ILE A 140 15.62 -3.56 3.29
CA ILE A 140 15.72 -2.80 2.04
C ILE A 140 17.18 -2.81 1.59
N ASP A 141 17.42 -3.25 0.37
CA ASP A 141 18.76 -3.39 -0.22
C ASP A 141 19.72 -4.16 0.72
N GLY A 142 19.20 -5.21 1.37
CA GLY A 142 19.94 -6.05 2.33
C GLY A 142 20.15 -5.43 3.72
N ARG A 143 19.66 -4.23 3.99
CA ARG A 143 19.75 -3.56 5.29
C ARG A 143 18.47 -3.74 6.08
N ILE A 144 18.58 -4.13 7.34
CA ILE A 144 17.43 -4.20 8.25
C ILE A 144 17.02 -2.78 8.62
N ILE A 145 15.83 -2.38 8.19
CA ILE A 145 15.25 -1.04 8.45
C ILE A 145 14.34 -1.10 9.68
N MET A 146 13.62 -2.21 9.83
CA MET A 146 12.78 -2.50 11.00
C MET A 146 12.97 -3.95 11.40
N GLU A 147 13.10 -4.24 12.69
CA GLU A 147 13.20 -5.59 13.26
C GLU A 147 12.35 -5.70 14.51
N ASN A 148 11.58 -6.79 14.62
CA ASN A 148 10.64 -7.00 15.74
C ASN A 148 9.75 -5.76 15.98
N ARG A 149 9.26 -5.13 14.89
CA ARG A 149 8.43 -3.91 14.88
C ARG A 149 9.11 -2.66 15.43
N LYS A 150 10.44 -2.67 15.57
CA LYS A 150 11.22 -1.51 15.99
C LYS A 150 12.03 -0.96 14.83
N ILE A 151 11.87 0.31 14.53
CA ILE A 151 12.64 1.00 13.49
C ILE A 151 14.10 1.12 13.95
N GLN A 152 15.04 0.77 13.07
CA GLN A 152 16.46 0.73 13.35
C GLN A 152 17.21 1.98 12.86
N THR A 153 16.57 2.80 12.03
CA THR A 153 17.23 3.89 11.30
C THR A 153 17.01 5.27 11.90
N PHE A 154 16.00 5.42 12.77
CA PHE A 154 15.72 6.68 13.48
C PHE A 154 14.95 6.42 14.78
N ASP A 155 14.89 7.44 15.63
CA ASP A 155 14.13 7.46 16.87
C ASP A 155 12.66 7.81 16.56
N GLU A 156 11.77 6.81 16.66
CA GLU A 156 10.36 6.94 16.33
C GLU A 156 9.64 7.90 17.29
N ASP A 157 9.91 7.82 18.60
CA ASP A 157 9.30 8.69 19.61
C ASP A 157 9.61 10.16 19.33
N LYS A 158 10.87 10.44 18.99
CA LYS A 158 11.28 11.79 18.63
C LYS A 158 10.60 12.31 17.36
N VAL A 159 10.32 11.45 16.39
CA VAL A 159 9.58 11.84 15.16
C VAL A 159 8.14 12.16 15.51
N LEU A 160 7.47 11.34 16.35
CA LEU A 160 6.10 11.57 16.80
C LEU A 160 5.98 12.87 17.61
N ASP A 161 6.91 13.13 18.54
CA ASP A 161 6.95 14.37 19.31
C ASP A 161 7.11 15.61 18.41
N ASN A 162 7.99 15.53 17.40
CA ASN A 162 8.19 16.61 16.45
C ASN A 162 6.96 16.86 15.57
N ALA A 163 6.26 15.79 15.16
CA ALA A 163 5.03 15.90 14.40
C ALA A 163 3.92 16.60 15.22
N ASN A 164 3.75 16.23 16.50
CA ASN A 164 2.81 16.89 17.41
C ASN A 164 3.11 18.38 17.59
N LYS A 165 4.37 18.75 17.83
CA LYS A 165 4.79 20.17 17.93
C LYS A 165 4.52 20.93 16.63
N SER A 166 4.70 20.29 15.47
CA SER A 166 4.45 20.92 14.18
C SER A 166 2.97 21.17 13.95
N ILE A 167 2.09 20.22 14.32
CA ILE A 167 0.66 20.42 14.16
C ILE A 167 0.11 21.51 15.09
N GLU A 168 0.60 21.62 16.33
CA GLU A 168 0.25 22.70 17.24
C GLU A 168 0.52 24.09 16.63
N GLN A 169 1.71 24.25 15.97
CA GLN A 169 2.06 25.48 15.27
C GLN A 169 1.14 25.77 14.07
N ILE A 170 0.72 24.73 13.35
CA ILE A 170 -0.18 24.88 12.21
C ILE A 170 -1.58 25.28 12.70
N ILE A 171 -2.11 24.59 13.71
CA ILE A 171 -3.42 24.88 14.30
C ILE A 171 -3.46 26.32 14.84
N SER A 172 -2.42 26.77 15.57
CA SER A 172 -2.35 28.13 16.08
C SER A 172 -2.42 29.22 15.01
N LYS A 173 -1.92 28.92 13.79
CA LYS A 173 -2.00 29.82 12.65
C LYS A 173 -3.34 29.73 11.90
N ALA A 174 -4.02 28.59 12.00
CA ALA A 174 -5.25 28.28 11.26
C ALA A 174 -6.54 28.55 12.06
N GLN A 175 -6.45 29.03 13.31
CA GLN A 175 -7.59 29.19 14.22
C GLN A 175 -8.78 29.98 13.64
N ASN A 176 -8.56 30.86 12.65
CA ASN A 176 -9.61 31.64 12.00
C ASN A 176 -10.23 30.95 10.76
N ILE A 177 -9.76 29.74 10.40
CA ILE A 177 -10.15 29.04 9.16
C ILE A 177 -10.93 27.76 9.47
N LEU A 178 -10.76 27.20 10.68
CA LEU A 178 -11.39 25.95 11.09
C LEU A 178 -12.72 26.26 11.78
N GLU A 179 -13.84 25.90 11.16
CA GLU A 179 -15.13 25.78 11.84
C GLU A 179 -15.11 24.54 12.73
N GLU A 180 -15.06 24.74 14.04
CA GLU A 180 -15.13 23.63 15.01
C GLU A 180 -16.56 23.08 15.05
N ARG A 181 -16.83 21.95 14.40
CA ARG A 181 -18.08 21.20 14.56
C ARG A 181 -18.09 20.31 15.81
N TRP A 182 -16.91 19.94 16.30
CA TRP A 182 -16.70 19.10 17.47
C TRP A 182 -15.56 19.67 18.33
N PRO A 183 -15.68 19.65 19.67
CA PRO A 183 -14.59 20.11 20.52
C PRO A 183 -13.33 19.29 20.26
N ILE A 184 -12.23 19.97 19.96
CA ILE A 184 -10.90 19.37 19.89
C ILE A 184 -10.43 19.21 21.34
N MET A 185 -10.29 17.96 21.80
CA MET A 185 -9.76 17.66 23.14
C MET A 185 -8.25 17.71 23.15
#